data_cc1e9ab1323df330dc41bacde986b2db
#
_entry.id   cc1e9ab1323df330dc41bacde986b2db
#
_cell.length_a   1.000
_cell.length_b   1.000
_cell.length_c   1.000
_cell.angle_alpha   90.00
_cell.angle_beta   90.00
_cell.angle_gamma   90.00
#
_symmetry.space_group_name_H-M   'P 1'
#
loop_
_entity.id
_entity.type
_entity.pdbx_description
1 polymer ?
#
loop_
_entity_poly.entity_id
_entity_poly.type
_entity_poly.pdbx_seq_one_letter_code
_entity_poly.pdbx_strand_id
1 'polypeptide(L)'
;ARLKENGEKNRPVEVLFSLSEEVGMLGSRYADYSKIKSKTALVLDGEDIGEIVNSAAANIVMSFRFFGKTAHAGICPENGIHALKAAAYAIANIPVGHVDEISVQNISNFISEGATNIVADKASFDMEFRSYDEDTVQKHIADALAVMKEACEKFGTTFEYDSERHSGAFTVDPESQFIKDIFAAYEAAGIRPYLSKTLGGCDASNIALHDIAVVNIGTGMRDVHTTAENISIKDMEDSTRFLCELLKA
;
A
#
# COMPACT_ATOMS: atom_id res chain seq x y z
N ALA A 1 -21.47 5.75 -22.95
CA ALA A 1 -21.68 5.91 -24.41
C ALA A 1 -22.46 4.71 -24.96
N ARG A 2 -21.90 3.48 -24.92
CA ARG A 2 -22.47 2.28 -25.57
C ARG A 2 -23.93 1.95 -25.14
N LEU A 3 -24.22 1.97 -23.83
CA LEU A 3 -25.61 1.73 -23.36
C LEU A 3 -26.60 2.79 -23.89
N LYS A 4 -26.17 4.05 -23.90
CA LYS A 4 -26.97 5.14 -24.41
C LYS A 4 -27.20 5.03 -25.91
N GLU A 5 -26.20 4.63 -26.68
CA GLU A 5 -26.31 4.39 -28.15
C GLU A 5 -27.26 3.25 -28.46
N ASN A 6 -27.29 2.21 -27.63
CA ASN A 6 -28.19 1.07 -27.72
C ASN A 6 -29.62 1.37 -27.22
N GLY A 7 -29.87 2.56 -26.65
CA GLY A 7 -31.16 2.91 -26.05
C GLY A 7 -31.42 2.19 -24.70
N GLU A 8 -30.42 1.61 -24.12
CA GLU A 8 -30.50 0.91 -22.84
C GLU A 8 -30.45 1.91 -21.66
N LYS A 9 -31.25 1.65 -20.61
CA LYS A 9 -31.19 2.42 -19.37
C LYS A 9 -29.96 2.01 -18.56
N ASN A 10 -29.34 2.98 -17.89
CA ASN A 10 -28.22 2.73 -17.01
C ASN A 10 -28.48 3.31 -15.62
N ARG A 11 -27.83 2.71 -14.62
CA ARG A 11 -27.72 3.25 -13.26
C ARG A 11 -27.00 4.60 -13.29
N PRO A 12 -27.23 5.51 -12.32
CA PRO A 12 -26.41 6.71 -12.17
C PRO A 12 -24.92 6.34 -11.98
N VAL A 13 -24.04 7.07 -12.66
CA VAL A 13 -22.59 6.82 -12.63
C VAL A 13 -21.89 8.14 -12.38
N GLU A 14 -20.95 8.12 -11.45
CA GLU A 14 -19.94 9.16 -11.27
C GLU A 14 -18.61 8.61 -11.79
N VAL A 15 -17.84 9.45 -12.47
CA VAL A 15 -16.52 9.07 -13.00
C VAL A 15 -15.48 9.97 -12.37
N LEU A 16 -14.53 9.37 -11.67
CA LEU A 16 -13.38 10.04 -11.09
C LEU A 16 -12.15 9.72 -11.94
N PHE A 17 -11.48 10.74 -12.45
CA PHE A 17 -10.14 10.63 -13.03
C PHE A 17 -9.13 11.15 -12.02
N SER A 18 -8.34 10.25 -11.46
CA SER A 18 -7.25 10.58 -10.55
C SER A 18 -5.97 10.94 -11.32
N LEU A 19 -5.03 11.57 -10.65
CA LEU A 19 -3.73 11.95 -11.18
C LEU A 19 -2.63 11.38 -10.31
N SER A 20 -1.47 11.08 -10.91
CA SER A 20 -0.26 10.72 -10.17
C SER A 20 -0.44 9.48 -9.28
N GLU A 21 -1.10 8.44 -9.78
CA GLU A 21 -1.26 7.18 -9.05
C GLU A 21 0.12 6.59 -8.77
N GLU A 22 0.98 6.43 -9.77
CA GLU A 22 2.33 5.83 -9.75
C GLU A 22 3.35 6.56 -8.85
N VAL A 23 3.05 7.77 -8.43
CA VAL A 23 3.92 8.60 -7.57
C VAL A 23 3.27 8.91 -6.23
N GLY A 24 2.54 7.96 -5.67
CA GLY A 24 1.95 8.03 -4.34
C GLY A 24 0.45 8.31 -4.31
N MET A 25 -0.28 7.97 -5.40
CA MET A 25 -1.75 8.02 -5.45
C MET A 25 -2.30 9.42 -5.08
N LEU A 26 -1.59 10.49 -5.50
CA LEU A 26 -1.89 11.86 -5.04
C LEU A 26 -3.30 12.30 -5.41
N GLY A 27 -3.79 11.89 -6.58
CA GLY A 27 -5.13 12.22 -7.05
C GLY A 27 -6.23 11.71 -6.14
N SER A 28 -6.21 10.43 -5.78
CA SER A 28 -7.18 9.83 -4.87
C SER A 28 -6.96 10.27 -3.42
N ARG A 29 -5.73 10.46 -2.98
CA ARG A 29 -5.39 10.91 -1.63
C ARG A 29 -5.93 12.29 -1.30
N TYR A 30 -5.97 13.20 -2.26
CA TYR A 30 -6.39 14.60 -2.07
C TYR A 30 -7.70 14.96 -2.78
N ALA A 31 -8.45 13.99 -3.29
CA ALA A 31 -9.75 14.21 -3.91
C ALA A 31 -10.76 14.79 -2.92
N ASP A 32 -11.66 15.63 -3.41
CA ASP A 32 -12.76 16.16 -2.62
C ASP A 32 -13.94 15.16 -2.59
N TYR A 33 -13.86 14.20 -1.68
CA TYR A 33 -14.86 13.14 -1.52
C TYR A 33 -16.24 13.66 -1.07
N SER A 34 -16.35 14.90 -0.58
CA SER A 34 -17.65 15.50 -0.25
C SER A 34 -18.55 15.68 -1.48
N LYS A 35 -17.97 15.68 -2.67
CA LYS A 35 -18.68 15.77 -3.94
C LYS A 35 -19.16 14.42 -4.48
N ILE A 36 -18.64 13.32 -3.98
CA ILE A 36 -18.97 11.97 -4.41
C ILE A 36 -20.19 11.47 -3.61
N LYS A 37 -21.23 11.04 -4.33
CA LYS A 37 -22.48 10.53 -3.74
C LYS A 37 -22.52 9.01 -3.71
N SER A 38 -21.80 8.37 -4.60
CA SER A 38 -21.72 6.91 -4.73
C SER A 38 -21.15 6.28 -3.45
N LYS A 39 -21.72 5.16 -3.03
CA LYS A 39 -21.28 4.39 -1.89
C LYS A 39 -20.51 3.12 -2.27
N THR A 40 -20.42 2.87 -3.57
CA THR A 40 -19.61 1.80 -4.16
C THR A 40 -18.77 2.35 -5.27
N ALA A 41 -17.56 1.84 -5.47
CA ALA A 41 -16.65 2.26 -6.51
C ALA A 41 -15.89 1.07 -7.12
N LEU A 42 -15.55 1.20 -8.39
CA LEU A 42 -14.60 0.33 -9.08
C LEU A 42 -13.39 1.16 -9.45
N VAL A 43 -12.21 0.70 -9.11
CA VAL A 43 -10.94 1.14 -9.69
C VAL A 43 -10.60 0.18 -10.83
N LEU A 44 -10.22 0.69 -11.99
CA LEU A 44 -9.94 -0.11 -13.19
C LEU A 44 -8.44 -0.12 -13.44
N ASP A 45 -7.72 -0.78 -12.54
CA ASP A 45 -6.26 -0.73 -12.44
C ASP A 45 -5.66 -2.10 -12.04
N GLY A 46 -6.32 -3.17 -12.43
CA GLY A 46 -5.84 -4.53 -12.20
C GLY A 46 -5.40 -5.20 -13.50
N GLU A 47 -4.64 -6.28 -13.38
CA GLU A 47 -4.06 -7.00 -14.50
C GLU A 47 -5.07 -7.97 -15.12
N ASP A 48 -5.41 -9.06 -14.48
CA ASP A 48 -6.17 -10.16 -15.08
C ASP A 48 -7.66 -9.87 -15.25
N ILE A 49 -8.19 -10.12 -16.45
CA ILE A 49 -9.63 -10.03 -16.71
C ILE A 49 -10.40 -11.01 -15.83
N GLY A 50 -11.40 -10.50 -15.11
CA GLY A 50 -12.21 -11.28 -14.15
C GLY A 50 -11.68 -11.24 -12.72
N GLU A 51 -10.48 -10.70 -12.49
CA GLU A 51 -9.96 -10.46 -11.16
C GLU A 51 -10.73 -9.33 -10.46
N ILE A 52 -11.04 -9.56 -9.20
CA ILE A 52 -11.68 -8.60 -8.30
C ILE A 52 -10.85 -8.55 -7.03
N VAL A 53 -9.99 -7.55 -6.91
CA VAL A 53 -9.22 -7.32 -5.68
C VAL A 53 -10.16 -6.69 -4.66
N ASN A 54 -10.67 -7.51 -3.76
CA ASN A 54 -11.62 -7.09 -2.73
C ASN A 54 -10.97 -6.79 -1.37
N SER A 55 -9.66 -6.96 -1.26
CA SER A 55 -8.90 -6.65 -0.05
C SER A 55 -7.50 -6.17 -0.40
N ALA A 56 -7.08 -5.05 0.20
CA ALA A 56 -5.72 -4.55 0.09
C ALA A 56 -5.15 -4.15 1.45
N ALA A 57 -3.83 -4.20 1.57
CA ALA A 57 -3.14 -3.89 2.81
C ALA A 57 -2.99 -2.38 3.05
N ALA A 58 -2.99 -1.97 4.32
CA ALA A 58 -2.39 -0.71 4.72
C ALA A 58 -0.89 -0.72 4.39
N ASN A 59 -0.36 0.43 4.02
CA ASN A 59 1.07 0.64 3.85
C ASN A 59 1.50 1.88 4.63
N ILE A 60 2.40 1.68 5.60
CA ILE A 60 2.98 2.75 6.41
C ILE A 60 4.49 2.67 6.29
N VAL A 61 5.12 3.77 5.91
CA VAL A 61 6.58 3.91 5.86
C VAL A 61 7.03 4.76 7.02
N MET A 62 8.09 4.30 7.70
CA MET A 62 8.70 5.01 8.82
C MET A 62 10.19 5.18 8.58
N SER A 63 10.70 6.40 8.80
CA SER A 63 12.12 6.74 8.71
C SER A 63 12.68 6.94 10.12
N PHE A 64 13.61 6.09 10.52
CA PHE A 64 14.24 6.13 11.84
C PHE A 64 15.63 6.76 11.78
N ARG A 65 15.94 7.61 12.75
CA ARG A 65 17.24 8.28 12.92
C ARG A 65 17.74 8.08 14.34
N PHE A 66 18.92 7.49 14.46
CA PHE A 66 19.61 7.24 15.74
C PHE A 66 20.70 8.29 15.96
N PHE A 67 20.82 8.74 17.20
CA PHE A 67 21.79 9.74 17.61
C PHE A 67 22.63 9.24 18.78
N GLY A 68 23.93 9.41 18.67
CA GLY A 68 24.93 9.07 19.66
C GLY A 68 25.88 10.25 19.91
N LYS A 69 27.18 9.95 20.06
CA LYS A 69 28.19 10.96 20.33
C LYS A 69 29.50 10.58 19.65
N THR A 70 30.12 11.50 18.95
CA THR A 70 31.44 11.31 18.34
C THR A 70 32.53 11.20 19.39
N ALA A 71 33.58 10.42 19.10
CA ALA A 71 34.85 10.39 19.79
C ALA A 71 35.95 9.87 18.84
N HIS A 72 37.22 10.07 19.18
CA HIS A 72 38.33 9.50 18.38
C HIS A 72 38.39 7.98 18.62
N ALA A 73 38.10 7.19 17.57
CA ALA A 73 37.93 5.74 17.69
C ALA A 73 39.23 4.99 18.16
N GLY A 74 40.39 5.56 17.87
CA GLY A 74 41.68 4.94 18.29
C GLY A 74 42.29 5.47 19.57
N ILE A 75 41.79 6.60 20.13
CA ILE A 75 42.39 7.24 21.31
C ILE A 75 41.48 7.15 22.55
N CYS A 76 40.21 7.47 22.38
CA CYS A 76 39.22 7.55 23.45
C CYS A 76 37.83 7.08 23.00
N PRO A 77 37.70 5.85 22.46
CA PRO A 77 36.40 5.37 21.95
C PRO A 77 35.33 5.29 23.07
N GLU A 78 35.74 5.12 24.32
CA GLU A 78 34.85 5.09 25.50
C GLU A 78 34.11 6.41 25.75
N ASN A 79 34.60 7.52 25.22
CA ASN A 79 33.95 8.83 25.32
C ASN A 79 32.85 9.03 24.24
N GLY A 80 32.75 8.09 23.31
CA GLY A 80 31.76 8.09 22.23
C GLY A 80 30.52 7.25 22.59
N ILE A 81 29.45 7.50 21.86
CA ILE A 81 28.19 6.71 21.87
C ILE A 81 27.90 6.30 20.44
N HIS A 82 27.89 5.01 20.16
CA HIS A 82 27.92 4.47 18.81
C HIS A 82 26.50 4.23 18.25
N ALA A 83 25.95 5.22 17.52
CA ALA A 83 24.62 5.16 16.94
C ALA A 83 24.44 4.01 15.92
N LEU A 84 25.47 3.74 15.10
CA LEU A 84 25.44 2.64 14.13
C LEU A 84 25.23 1.28 14.81
N LYS A 85 25.83 1.04 16.00
CA LYS A 85 25.62 -0.22 16.73
C LYS A 85 24.21 -0.36 17.26
N ALA A 86 23.59 0.74 17.71
CA ALA A 86 22.21 0.74 18.18
C ALA A 86 21.24 0.45 17.00
N ALA A 87 21.42 1.13 15.88
CA ALA A 87 20.60 0.89 14.68
C ALA A 87 20.78 -0.54 14.14
N ALA A 88 22.00 -1.05 14.06
CA ALA A 88 22.28 -2.42 13.63
C ALA A 88 21.67 -3.47 14.57
N TYR A 89 21.69 -3.21 15.90
CA TYR A 89 21.00 -4.08 16.87
C TYR A 89 19.49 -4.08 16.64
N ALA A 90 18.88 -2.92 16.44
CA ALA A 90 17.46 -2.82 16.15
C ALA A 90 17.09 -3.59 14.88
N ILE A 91 17.82 -3.37 13.78
CA ILE A 91 17.62 -4.07 12.49
C ILE A 91 17.72 -5.60 12.68
N ALA A 92 18.71 -6.09 13.45
CA ALA A 92 18.92 -7.52 13.64
C ALA A 92 17.84 -8.20 14.49
N ASN A 93 17.08 -7.44 15.28
CA ASN A 93 16.05 -7.96 16.20
C ASN A 93 14.62 -7.68 15.75
N ILE A 94 14.43 -6.98 14.61
CA ILE A 94 13.12 -6.75 14.02
C ILE A 94 12.88 -7.79 12.93
N PRO A 95 11.74 -8.51 12.94
CA PRO A 95 11.41 -9.44 11.88
C PRO A 95 11.13 -8.71 10.55
N VAL A 96 11.53 -9.32 9.44
CA VAL A 96 11.28 -8.84 8.07
C VAL A 96 10.72 -9.97 7.19
N GLY A 97 10.14 -9.60 6.06
CA GLY A 97 9.42 -10.53 5.18
C GLY A 97 7.99 -10.75 5.68
N HIS A 98 7.43 -11.92 5.46
CA HIS A 98 6.14 -12.31 6.04
C HIS A 98 6.31 -12.53 7.55
N VAL A 99 5.75 -11.62 8.35
CA VAL A 99 5.87 -11.65 9.82
C VAL A 99 4.70 -12.37 10.48
N ASP A 100 3.61 -12.48 9.77
CA ASP A 100 2.44 -13.32 10.06
C ASP A 100 1.69 -13.64 8.75
N GLU A 101 0.47 -14.24 8.85
CA GLU A 101 -0.33 -14.66 7.68
C GLU A 101 -0.86 -13.49 6.84
N ILE A 102 -0.95 -12.28 7.42
CA ILE A 102 -1.60 -11.11 6.81
C ILE A 102 -0.69 -9.88 6.71
N SER A 103 0.58 -10.00 7.12
CA SER A 103 1.47 -8.86 7.26
C SER A 103 2.86 -9.11 6.69
N VAL A 104 3.42 -8.05 6.11
CA VAL A 104 4.81 -8.01 5.61
C VAL A 104 5.50 -6.77 6.15
N GLN A 105 6.78 -6.92 6.49
CA GLN A 105 7.66 -5.82 6.86
C GLN A 105 8.94 -5.86 6.03
N ASN A 106 9.49 -4.68 5.77
CA ASN A 106 10.78 -4.55 5.11
C ASN A 106 11.62 -3.45 5.74
N ILE A 107 12.94 -3.59 5.67
CA ILE A 107 13.91 -2.59 6.10
C ILE A 107 14.78 -2.23 4.90
N SER A 108 15.03 -0.94 4.70
CA SER A 108 15.83 -0.40 3.61
C SER A 108 16.64 0.83 4.04
N ASN A 109 17.46 1.37 3.13
CA ASN A 109 18.15 2.64 3.27
C ASN A 109 18.98 2.77 4.57
N PHE A 110 19.64 1.68 5.01
CA PHE A 110 20.52 1.75 6.19
C PHE A 110 21.77 2.56 5.87
N ILE A 111 21.89 3.72 6.51
CA ILE A 111 22.96 4.70 6.28
C ILE A 111 23.63 5.08 7.61
N SER A 112 24.95 5.11 7.60
CA SER A 112 25.75 5.72 8.66
C SER A 112 27.03 6.27 8.03
N GLU A 113 27.09 7.57 7.87
CA GLU A 113 28.23 8.26 7.27
C GLU A 113 29.26 8.66 8.31
N GLY A 114 30.52 8.70 7.94
CA GLY A 114 31.59 9.15 8.81
C GLY A 114 32.96 8.58 8.45
N ALA A 115 34.01 9.12 9.07
CA ALA A 115 35.36 8.63 8.91
C ALA A 115 35.62 7.43 9.84
N THR A 116 36.46 6.49 9.43
CA THR A 116 36.76 5.25 10.17
C THR A 116 37.43 5.47 11.52
N ASN A 117 38.05 6.64 11.72
CA ASN A 117 38.71 7.04 12.97
C ASN A 117 37.79 7.83 13.92
N ILE A 118 36.48 7.90 13.65
CA ILE A 118 35.47 8.58 14.46
C ILE A 118 34.39 7.58 14.85
N VAL A 119 33.97 7.58 16.11
CA VAL A 119 32.80 6.83 16.57
C VAL A 119 31.55 7.39 15.89
N ALA A 120 30.79 6.55 15.17
CA ALA A 120 29.63 6.97 14.41
C ALA A 120 28.50 7.44 15.35
N ASP A 121 28.18 8.71 15.28
CA ASP A 121 27.17 9.36 16.13
C ASP A 121 25.79 9.44 15.47
N LYS A 122 25.69 9.04 14.21
CA LYS A 122 24.42 9.02 13.47
C LYS A 122 24.26 7.75 12.66
N ALA A 123 23.03 7.24 12.63
CA ALA A 123 22.62 6.19 11.71
C ALA A 123 21.13 6.33 11.42
N SER A 124 20.70 5.91 10.25
CA SER A 124 19.30 5.94 9.85
C SER A 124 18.93 4.73 9.01
N PHE A 125 17.66 4.38 8.99
CA PHE A 125 17.09 3.40 8.07
C PHE A 125 15.58 3.63 7.95
N ASP A 126 15.00 3.09 6.88
CA ASP A 126 13.58 3.12 6.63
C ASP A 126 12.97 1.74 6.86
N MET A 127 11.72 1.72 7.32
CA MET A 127 10.89 0.52 7.41
C MET A 127 9.57 0.72 6.72
N GLU A 128 9.10 -0.32 6.09
CA GLU A 128 7.75 -0.42 5.54
C GLU A 128 6.98 -1.49 6.31
N PHE A 129 5.73 -1.16 6.66
CA PHE A 129 4.79 -2.03 7.35
C PHE A 129 3.54 -2.19 6.50
N ARG A 130 3.19 -3.42 6.16
CA ARG A 130 1.96 -3.75 5.43
C ARG A 130 1.15 -4.79 6.18
N SER A 131 -0.16 -4.59 6.29
CA SER A 131 -1.10 -5.59 6.82
C SER A 131 -2.50 -5.37 6.23
N TYR A 132 -3.24 -6.48 6.06
CA TYR A 132 -4.66 -6.41 5.69
C TYR A 132 -5.56 -5.92 6.83
N ASP A 133 -5.01 -5.73 8.03
CA ASP A 133 -5.73 -5.29 9.22
C ASP A 133 -5.03 -4.09 9.87
N GLU A 134 -5.79 -3.03 10.14
CA GLU A 134 -5.28 -1.76 10.68
C GLU A 134 -4.72 -1.91 12.09
N ASP A 135 -5.37 -2.68 12.96
CA ASP A 135 -4.92 -2.87 14.34
C ASP A 135 -3.63 -3.70 14.36
N THR A 136 -3.53 -4.67 13.47
CA THR A 136 -2.34 -5.51 13.34
C THR A 136 -1.14 -4.71 12.84
N VAL A 137 -1.29 -3.81 11.86
CA VAL A 137 -0.16 -2.96 11.42
C VAL A 137 0.30 -2.02 12.54
N GLN A 138 -0.63 -1.45 13.33
CA GLN A 138 -0.28 -0.62 14.48
C GLN A 138 0.47 -1.41 15.56
N LYS A 139 0.09 -2.66 15.79
CA LYS A 139 0.81 -3.56 16.71
C LYS A 139 2.25 -3.81 16.24
N HIS A 140 2.46 -4.12 14.97
CA HIS A 140 3.80 -4.32 14.42
C HIS A 140 4.69 -3.07 14.53
N ILE A 141 4.11 -1.89 14.32
CA ILE A 141 4.81 -0.61 14.55
C ILE A 141 5.20 -0.48 16.04
N ALA A 142 4.29 -0.77 16.95
CA ALA A 142 4.56 -0.70 18.37
C ALA A 142 5.67 -1.68 18.81
N ASP A 143 5.65 -2.90 18.27
CA ASP A 143 6.69 -3.92 18.52
C ASP A 143 8.05 -3.46 17.99
N ALA A 144 8.13 -2.89 16.79
CA ALA A 144 9.36 -2.31 16.25
C ALA A 144 9.89 -1.15 17.12
N LEU A 145 8.99 -0.23 17.53
CA LEU A 145 9.35 0.88 18.42
C LEU A 145 9.87 0.41 19.77
N ALA A 146 9.38 -0.71 20.30
CA ALA A 146 9.90 -1.32 21.52
C ALA A 146 11.35 -1.80 21.34
N VAL A 147 11.67 -2.44 20.21
CA VAL A 147 13.05 -2.84 19.88
C VAL A 147 13.96 -1.63 19.72
N MET A 148 13.49 -0.53 19.13
CA MET A 148 14.27 0.73 19.03
C MET A 148 14.60 1.29 20.42
N LYS A 149 13.64 1.28 21.35
CA LYS A 149 13.86 1.72 22.74
C LYS A 149 14.87 0.85 23.44
N GLU A 150 14.76 -0.49 23.35
CA GLU A 150 15.74 -1.43 23.91
C GLU A 150 17.13 -1.17 23.34
N ALA A 151 17.27 -0.97 22.03
CA ALA A 151 18.54 -0.63 21.40
C ALA A 151 19.15 0.66 22.00
N CYS A 152 18.32 1.69 22.16
CA CYS A 152 18.76 2.96 22.73
C CYS A 152 19.22 2.83 24.20
N GLU A 153 18.47 2.10 25.01
CA GLU A 153 18.87 1.82 26.42
C GLU A 153 20.18 1.06 26.49
N LYS A 154 20.35 0.05 25.64
CA LYS A 154 21.56 -0.79 25.61
C LYS A 154 22.83 -0.05 25.19
N PHE A 155 22.72 0.89 24.26
CA PHE A 155 23.87 1.59 23.66
C PHE A 155 24.03 3.04 24.13
N GLY A 156 23.09 3.56 24.94
CA GLY A 156 23.09 4.94 25.42
C GLY A 156 22.75 5.98 24.34
N THR A 157 22.03 5.58 23.29
CA THR A 157 21.62 6.43 22.17
C THR A 157 20.21 6.98 22.37
N THR A 158 19.80 7.89 21.49
CA THR A 158 18.40 8.30 21.30
C THR A 158 17.97 8.04 19.87
N PHE A 159 16.65 8.03 19.62
CA PHE A 159 16.13 7.97 18.25
C PHE A 159 14.93 8.89 18.07
N GLU A 160 14.71 9.29 16.83
CA GLU A 160 13.56 9.99 16.33
C GLU A 160 13.02 9.23 15.12
N TYR A 161 11.75 9.45 14.78
CA TYR A 161 11.17 8.89 13.55
C TYR A 161 10.13 9.82 12.96
N ASP A 162 9.97 9.71 11.64
CA ASP A 162 8.82 10.20 10.89
C ASP A 162 8.01 8.99 10.43
N SER A 163 6.70 9.20 10.25
CA SER A 163 5.78 8.17 9.77
C SER A 163 4.89 8.75 8.68
N GLU A 164 4.81 8.05 7.56
CA GLU A 164 3.91 8.41 6.46
C GLU A 164 3.04 7.22 6.08
N ARG A 165 1.72 7.43 6.05
CA ARG A 165 0.76 6.47 5.53
C ARG A 165 0.65 6.65 4.02
N HIS A 166 0.97 5.61 3.26
CA HIS A 166 0.82 5.58 1.81
C HIS A 166 -0.57 5.07 1.40
N SER A 167 -1.11 4.06 2.11
CA SER A 167 -2.44 3.53 1.85
C SER A 167 -3.12 3.02 3.11
N GLY A 168 -4.47 2.93 3.10
CA GLY A 168 -5.26 2.27 4.13
C GLY A 168 -5.54 0.81 3.78
N ALA A 169 -5.75 -0.03 4.80
CA ALA A 169 -6.29 -1.36 4.58
C ALA A 169 -7.79 -1.28 4.24
N PHE A 170 -8.24 -2.14 3.35
CA PHE A 170 -9.68 -2.35 3.14
C PHE A 170 -9.99 -3.80 2.84
N THR A 171 -11.21 -4.20 3.18
CA THR A 171 -11.79 -5.47 2.76
C THR A 171 -13.27 -5.28 2.50
N VAL A 172 -13.73 -5.65 1.30
CA VAL A 172 -15.14 -5.73 0.96
C VAL A 172 -15.61 -7.16 1.18
N ASP A 173 -16.67 -7.31 1.98
CA ASP A 173 -17.25 -8.62 2.29
C ASP A 173 -17.61 -9.37 0.99
N PRO A 174 -17.05 -10.59 0.78
CA PRO A 174 -17.37 -11.42 -0.37
C PRO A 174 -18.86 -11.71 -0.54
N GLU A 175 -19.63 -11.73 0.56
CA GLU A 175 -21.08 -11.99 0.57
C GLU A 175 -21.93 -10.72 0.38
N SER A 176 -21.30 -9.54 0.27
CA SER A 176 -22.02 -8.29 0.03
C SER A 176 -22.78 -8.29 -1.29
N GLN A 177 -23.87 -7.52 -1.36
CA GLN A 177 -24.62 -7.36 -2.61
C GLN A 177 -23.76 -6.74 -3.72
N PHE A 178 -22.81 -5.86 -3.35
CA PHE A 178 -21.89 -5.22 -4.29
C PHE A 178 -21.01 -6.25 -5.00
N ILE A 179 -20.40 -7.19 -4.27
CA ILE A 179 -19.59 -8.27 -4.86
C ILE A 179 -20.49 -9.19 -5.72
N LYS A 180 -21.69 -9.56 -5.24
CA LYS A 180 -22.63 -10.38 -6.00
C LYS A 180 -23.05 -9.74 -7.32
N ASP A 181 -23.30 -8.42 -7.33
CA ASP A 181 -23.62 -7.67 -8.55
C ASP A 181 -22.45 -7.70 -9.55
N ILE A 182 -21.20 -7.57 -9.08
CA ILE A 182 -20.00 -7.64 -9.91
C ILE A 182 -19.85 -9.05 -10.51
N PHE A 183 -20.01 -10.11 -9.69
CA PHE A 183 -19.95 -11.50 -10.17
C PHE A 183 -20.97 -11.75 -11.26
N ALA A 184 -22.24 -11.37 -11.03
CA ALA A 184 -23.32 -11.55 -12.00
C ALA A 184 -23.03 -10.81 -13.32
N ALA A 185 -22.47 -9.60 -13.26
CA ALA A 185 -22.11 -8.82 -14.44
C ALA A 185 -20.97 -9.48 -15.25
N TYR A 186 -19.95 -10.02 -14.58
CA TYR A 186 -18.89 -10.77 -15.24
C TYR A 186 -19.42 -12.04 -15.92
N GLU A 187 -20.25 -12.81 -15.22
CA GLU A 187 -20.86 -14.02 -15.77
C GLU A 187 -21.73 -13.69 -16.99
N ALA A 188 -22.54 -12.62 -16.92
CA ALA A 188 -23.34 -12.14 -18.05
C ALA A 188 -22.47 -11.68 -19.24
N ALA A 189 -21.28 -11.17 -18.96
CA ALA A 189 -20.29 -10.83 -19.99
C ALA A 189 -19.54 -12.06 -20.53
N GLY A 190 -19.79 -13.27 -20.01
CA GLY A 190 -19.10 -14.50 -20.40
C GLY A 190 -17.68 -14.61 -19.85
N ILE A 191 -17.37 -13.92 -18.76
CA ILE A 191 -16.05 -13.87 -18.10
C ILE A 191 -16.20 -14.56 -16.74
N ARG A 192 -15.21 -15.40 -16.36
CA ARG A 192 -15.19 -16.07 -15.06
C ARG A 192 -14.60 -15.13 -14.02
N PRO A 193 -15.37 -14.66 -13.01
CA PRO A 193 -14.87 -13.82 -11.95
C PRO A 193 -14.17 -14.63 -10.86
N TYR A 194 -13.24 -13.98 -10.16
CA TYR A 194 -12.64 -14.51 -8.93
C TYR A 194 -12.19 -13.37 -8.01
N LEU A 195 -12.20 -13.62 -6.70
CA LEU A 195 -11.69 -12.71 -5.69
C LEU A 195 -10.20 -12.91 -5.48
N SER A 196 -9.50 -11.82 -5.24
CA SER A 196 -8.10 -11.81 -4.86
C SER A 196 -7.82 -10.78 -3.76
N LYS A 197 -6.63 -10.88 -3.19
CA LYS A 197 -6.10 -9.92 -2.21
C LYS A 197 -4.73 -9.44 -2.67
N THR A 198 -4.39 -8.19 -2.38
CA THR A 198 -3.08 -7.63 -2.71
C THR A 198 -2.43 -6.96 -1.50
N LEU A 199 -1.10 -7.12 -1.40
CA LEU A 199 -0.28 -6.30 -0.49
C LEU A 199 0.16 -4.98 -1.16
N GLY A 200 -0.08 -4.82 -2.46
CA GLY A 200 0.09 -3.56 -3.19
C GLY A 200 -0.98 -2.53 -2.82
N GLY A 201 -0.66 -1.26 -3.04
CA GLY A 201 -1.62 -0.16 -2.95
C GLY A 201 -2.05 0.29 -4.34
N CYS A 202 -3.27 0.80 -4.44
CA CYS A 202 -3.81 1.51 -5.59
C CYS A 202 -4.81 2.57 -5.12
N ASP A 203 -5.36 3.37 -6.00
CA ASP A 203 -6.35 4.40 -5.65
C ASP A 203 -7.52 3.88 -4.81
N ALA A 204 -7.88 2.60 -4.91
CA ALA A 204 -8.92 1.97 -4.09
C ALA A 204 -8.63 2.10 -2.58
N SER A 205 -7.37 1.99 -2.17
CA SER A 205 -6.98 2.10 -0.76
C SER A 205 -7.27 3.47 -0.14
N ASN A 206 -7.18 4.54 -0.95
CA ASN A 206 -7.53 5.90 -0.50
C ASN A 206 -9.04 6.13 -0.54
N ILE A 207 -9.72 5.63 -1.57
CA ILE A 207 -11.20 5.73 -1.71
C ILE A 207 -11.89 5.05 -0.53
N ALA A 208 -11.40 3.88 -0.10
CA ALA A 208 -11.95 3.11 1.02
C ALA A 208 -11.97 3.88 2.35
N LEU A 209 -11.04 4.82 2.56
CA LEU A 209 -10.98 5.64 3.78
C LEU A 209 -12.18 6.61 3.93
N HIS A 210 -13.05 6.71 2.91
CA HIS A 210 -14.17 7.65 2.85
C HIS A 210 -15.55 6.98 2.87
N ASP A 211 -15.68 5.82 3.53
CA ASP A 211 -16.93 5.04 3.64
C ASP A 211 -17.54 4.68 2.25
N ILE A 212 -16.67 4.38 1.29
CA ILE A 212 -17.02 3.89 -0.04
C ILE A 212 -16.51 2.45 -0.16
N ALA A 213 -17.41 1.50 -0.36
CA ALA A 213 -17.02 0.14 -0.65
C ALA A 213 -16.39 0.09 -2.05
N VAL A 214 -15.12 -0.25 -2.14
CA VAL A 214 -14.35 -0.18 -3.38
C VAL A 214 -13.62 -1.48 -3.63
N VAL A 215 -13.53 -1.87 -4.90
CA VAL A 215 -12.68 -2.98 -5.36
C VAL A 215 -11.82 -2.51 -6.53
N ASN A 216 -10.64 -3.11 -6.69
CA ASN A 216 -9.85 -2.94 -7.90
C ASN A 216 -10.17 -4.09 -8.86
N ILE A 217 -10.34 -3.77 -10.14
CA ILE A 217 -10.82 -4.67 -11.19
C ILE A 217 -9.73 -4.87 -12.23
N GLY A 218 -9.47 -6.12 -12.57
CA GLY A 218 -8.57 -6.47 -13.66
C GLY A 218 -9.09 -6.01 -15.02
N THR A 219 -8.25 -5.32 -15.76
CA THR A 219 -8.55 -4.75 -17.08
C THR A 219 -7.86 -5.44 -18.23
N GLY A 220 -6.94 -6.36 -17.94
CA GLY A 220 -6.15 -7.10 -18.92
C GLY A 220 -4.79 -6.48 -19.22
N MET A 221 -4.32 -5.52 -18.40
CA MET A 221 -2.97 -4.97 -18.49
C MET A 221 -1.93 -6.05 -18.22
N ARG A 222 -0.78 -5.96 -18.88
CA ARG A 222 0.33 -6.90 -18.79
C ARG A 222 1.66 -6.17 -18.78
N ASP A 223 2.65 -6.79 -18.17
CA ASP A 223 4.01 -6.26 -18.06
C ASP A 223 4.03 -4.84 -17.45
N VAL A 224 3.11 -4.57 -16.52
CA VAL A 224 2.95 -3.27 -15.86
C VAL A 224 4.25 -2.79 -15.25
N HIS A 225 4.47 -1.48 -15.19
CA HIS A 225 5.69 -0.82 -14.72
C HIS A 225 6.94 -1.13 -15.56
N THR A 226 6.77 -1.60 -16.79
CA THR A 226 7.88 -1.85 -17.73
C THR A 226 7.66 -1.12 -19.07
N THR A 227 8.71 -1.05 -19.89
CA THR A 227 8.59 -0.50 -21.25
C THR A 227 7.85 -1.45 -22.22
N ALA A 228 7.53 -2.66 -21.78
CA ALA A 228 6.76 -3.66 -22.54
C ALA A 228 5.27 -3.65 -22.16
N GLU A 229 4.84 -2.75 -21.28
CA GLU A 229 3.45 -2.66 -20.84
C GLU A 229 2.49 -2.58 -22.02
N ASN A 230 1.45 -3.41 -21.96
CA ASN A 230 0.49 -3.54 -23.05
C ASN A 230 -0.86 -4.04 -22.55
N ILE A 231 -1.90 -3.85 -23.39
CA ILE A 231 -3.22 -4.43 -23.21
C ILE A 231 -3.73 -4.91 -24.57
N SER A 232 -4.41 -6.05 -24.60
CA SER A 232 -5.02 -6.54 -25.84
C SER A 232 -6.35 -5.82 -26.15
N ILE A 233 -6.67 -5.65 -27.44
CA ILE A 233 -7.99 -5.11 -27.85
C ILE A 233 -9.12 -5.97 -27.28
N LYS A 234 -8.94 -7.29 -27.26
CA LYS A 234 -9.92 -8.23 -26.69
C LYS A 234 -10.18 -7.94 -25.21
N ASP A 235 -9.14 -7.70 -24.41
CA ASP A 235 -9.29 -7.41 -23.00
C ASP A 235 -9.99 -6.06 -22.77
N MET A 236 -9.71 -5.06 -23.60
CA MET A 236 -10.45 -3.78 -23.59
C MET A 236 -11.94 -3.96 -23.92
N GLU A 237 -12.27 -4.82 -24.90
CA GLU A 237 -13.64 -5.17 -25.27
C GLU A 237 -14.34 -5.95 -24.14
N ASP A 238 -13.65 -6.90 -23.51
CA ASP A 238 -14.16 -7.70 -22.41
C ASP A 238 -14.45 -6.83 -21.19
N SER A 239 -13.54 -5.93 -20.79
CA SER A 239 -13.75 -4.94 -19.74
C SER A 239 -14.96 -4.03 -20.05
N THR A 240 -15.06 -3.57 -21.29
CA THR A 240 -16.21 -2.75 -21.72
C THR A 240 -17.52 -3.51 -21.61
N ARG A 241 -17.53 -4.79 -21.98
CA ARG A 241 -18.73 -5.65 -21.92
C ARG A 241 -19.15 -5.85 -20.47
N PHE A 242 -18.23 -6.20 -19.59
CA PHE A 242 -18.46 -6.31 -18.15
C PHE A 242 -19.07 -5.03 -17.58
N LEU A 243 -18.45 -3.87 -17.83
CA LEU A 243 -18.97 -2.58 -17.35
C LEU A 243 -20.38 -2.27 -17.89
N CYS A 244 -20.67 -2.61 -19.15
CA CYS A 244 -22.02 -2.45 -19.69
C CYS A 244 -23.03 -3.33 -18.93
N GLU A 245 -22.71 -4.59 -18.63
CA GLU A 245 -23.61 -5.46 -17.86
C GLU A 245 -23.84 -4.94 -16.45
N LEU A 246 -22.78 -4.53 -15.75
CA LEU A 246 -22.86 -4.00 -14.39
C LEU A 246 -23.69 -2.71 -14.29
N LEU A 247 -23.61 -1.86 -15.30
CA LEU A 247 -24.25 -0.54 -15.31
C LEU A 247 -25.68 -0.55 -15.86
N LYS A 248 -26.21 -1.66 -16.37
CA LYS A 248 -27.62 -1.79 -16.75
C LYS A 248 -28.53 -1.53 -15.55
N ALA A 249 -29.67 -0.83 -15.81
CA ALA A 249 -30.67 -0.48 -14.79
C ALA A 249 -31.74 -1.58 -14.66
#